data_f23b234b73287ab144b37ae6d0ac8670
#
_entry.id   f23b234b73287ab144b37ae6d0ac8670
#
_cell.length_a   1.000
_cell.length_b   1.000
_cell.length_c   1.000
_cell.angle_alpha   90.00
_cell.angle_beta   90.00
_cell.angle_gamma   90.00
#
_symmetry.space_group_name_H-M   'P 1'
#
loop_
_entity.id
_entity.type
_entity.pdbx_description
1 polymer ?
#
loop_
_entity_poly.entity_id
_entity_poly.type
_entity_poly.pdbx_seq_one_letter_code
_entity_poly.pdbx_strand_id
1 'polypeptide(L)'
;MPRGLLKKISLDRIFKLSKIDPWFLGQIKEIVDCEINLKKIGLPKNFTEFNRIKSIGFSDKKLSELTNLSEDVVRKKRIALKILPVYKKVDTCAAEFKSFTPYMYSTYQRNFSIVSECEAEPTSKKKIIILGGGPNRIGQGIEFDYCCCQASFSLKDAGFETIMVNCNPETVSTDYDTSDRLYFEPLKEEFVFNIIKKEQMNGNLIGIIAQFGGQTPIKLAKFLHQNKLPILGTQYSSIDLAEDRDRFRNLLNKLKLKQAESGIAKTYKEAIKIADKIGLPLMVRPSYVLGGRAMEIVYEKGQLRNFIEEAFKAAEKNPILIDKFIDHAMEVDVDAISDGKEVYVAGIMQHIEEAGIHSGDSACSLPPISIKPFLVKEIENQTKKLALALKVKGFMNIQFAIKKDEIYVIEVNPRASRTVPFVSKAKGLPLAKIASRVMAGEKLLKFNLKEKSKGMYAVKEAVFPFNKFPNSDLLLGPEMKSTGEVMGFDKNFGMAFAKSQIAAANSLPKNGLAFISLKNSHKDEGIGLAKDLIKLNFKLSATKGTAEYIRKHGMKCKIINKVSSGTPHIVDVLDSKKIALVINTGGGNSEHRINDAIALRRATLKNKVPYCTNMSTAQACLEAIKSLKTKKLD
;
A
#
# COMPACT_ATOMS: atom_id res chain seq x y z
N MET A 1 -28.39 3.28 8.38
CA MET A 1 -29.59 3.98 7.93
C MET A 1 -30.31 3.27 6.78
N PRO A 2 -29.78 3.08 5.57
CA PRO A 2 -30.50 2.39 4.47
C PRO A 2 -31.06 1.03 4.86
N ARG A 3 -30.28 0.21 5.61
CA ARG A 3 -30.76 -1.09 6.13
C ARG A 3 -31.96 -0.97 7.07
N GLY A 4 -32.08 0.11 7.85
CA GLY A 4 -33.22 0.37 8.72
C GLY A 4 -34.48 0.67 7.90
N LEU A 5 -34.36 1.51 6.87
CA LEU A 5 -35.44 1.84 5.94
C LEU A 5 -35.88 0.62 5.14
N LEU A 6 -34.95 -0.21 4.67
CA LEU A 6 -35.30 -1.50 4.04
C LEU A 6 -36.06 -2.44 4.98
N LYS A 7 -35.82 -2.36 6.29
CA LYS A 7 -36.57 -3.06 7.34
C LYS A 7 -37.82 -2.32 7.79
N LYS A 8 -38.26 -1.28 7.07
CA LYS A 8 -39.46 -0.47 7.35
C LYS A 8 -39.44 0.26 8.71
N ILE A 9 -38.26 0.60 9.24
CA ILE A 9 -38.15 1.46 10.43
C ILE A 9 -38.54 2.88 10.02
N SER A 10 -39.41 3.55 10.82
CA SER A 10 -39.90 4.90 10.51
C SER A 10 -38.78 5.95 10.55
N LEU A 11 -38.91 7.03 9.76
CA LEU A 11 -37.95 8.15 9.76
C LEU A 11 -37.81 8.78 11.14
N ASP A 12 -38.91 8.94 11.89
CA ASP A 12 -38.90 9.50 13.24
C ASP A 12 -38.05 8.67 14.21
N ARG A 13 -38.16 7.33 14.12
CA ARG A 13 -37.36 6.45 14.96
C ARG A 13 -35.88 6.52 14.57
N ILE A 14 -35.58 6.60 13.27
CA ILE A 14 -34.18 6.76 12.79
C ILE A 14 -33.62 8.12 13.24
N PHE A 15 -34.43 9.19 13.16
CA PHE A 15 -34.06 10.52 13.65
C PHE A 15 -33.78 10.51 15.16
N LYS A 16 -34.69 9.94 15.96
CA LYS A 16 -34.51 9.85 17.42
C LYS A 16 -33.20 9.14 17.81
N LEU A 17 -32.79 8.11 17.05
CA LEU A 17 -31.58 7.33 17.32
C LEU A 17 -30.30 7.97 16.77
N SER A 18 -30.37 8.62 15.60
CA SER A 18 -29.18 9.10 14.88
C SER A 18 -28.94 10.60 15.00
N LYS A 19 -30.00 11.37 15.33
CA LYS A 19 -30.03 12.84 15.35
C LYS A 19 -29.67 13.48 13.99
N ILE A 20 -29.79 12.72 12.90
CA ILE A 20 -29.57 13.22 11.54
C ILE A 20 -30.82 13.95 11.10
N ASP A 21 -30.63 15.15 10.54
CA ASP A 21 -31.70 16.00 10.06
C ASP A 21 -32.69 15.23 9.18
N PRO A 22 -34.01 15.37 9.41
CA PRO A 22 -35.06 14.68 8.66
C PRO A 22 -35.00 14.89 7.15
N TRP A 23 -34.50 16.04 6.68
CA TRP A 23 -34.33 16.31 5.26
C TRP A 23 -33.38 15.28 4.61
N PHE A 24 -32.21 15.02 5.20
CA PHE A 24 -31.29 14.00 4.71
C PHE A 24 -31.89 12.60 4.78
N LEU A 25 -32.64 12.29 5.84
CA LEU A 25 -33.33 11.02 5.97
C LEU A 25 -34.38 10.83 4.87
N GLY A 26 -35.08 11.92 4.47
CA GLY A 26 -36.02 11.94 3.35
C GLY A 26 -35.33 11.62 2.02
N GLN A 27 -34.16 12.24 1.74
CA GLN A 27 -33.38 11.95 0.54
C GLN A 27 -32.89 10.49 0.48
N ILE A 28 -32.42 9.98 1.62
CA ILE A 28 -32.01 8.56 1.72
C ILE A 28 -33.23 7.63 1.50
N LYS A 29 -34.40 8.00 2.01
CA LYS A 29 -35.65 7.23 1.80
C LYS A 29 -36.02 7.18 0.32
N GLU A 30 -35.95 8.30 -0.41
CA GLU A 30 -36.20 8.34 -1.87
C GLU A 30 -35.32 7.35 -2.63
N ILE A 31 -34.01 7.30 -2.30
CA ILE A 31 -33.07 6.35 -2.90
C ILE A 31 -33.50 4.91 -2.58
N VAL A 32 -33.82 4.60 -1.32
CA VAL A 32 -34.23 3.26 -0.90
C VAL A 32 -35.55 2.83 -1.57
N ASP A 33 -36.55 3.72 -1.64
CA ASP A 33 -37.82 3.44 -2.32
C ASP A 33 -37.59 3.17 -3.82
N CYS A 34 -36.69 3.92 -4.45
CA CYS A 34 -36.24 3.68 -5.83
C CYS A 34 -35.57 2.31 -6.01
N GLU A 35 -34.68 1.90 -5.08
CA GLU A 35 -34.08 0.54 -5.08
C GLU A 35 -35.16 -0.56 -5.00
N ILE A 36 -36.14 -0.40 -4.11
CA ILE A 36 -37.20 -1.38 -3.92
C ILE A 36 -38.04 -1.50 -5.20
N ASN A 37 -38.34 -0.36 -5.84
CA ASN A 37 -39.11 -0.33 -7.08
C ASN A 37 -38.33 -1.00 -8.22
N LEU A 38 -37.04 -0.64 -8.43
CA LEU A 38 -36.19 -1.23 -9.46
C LEU A 38 -36.07 -2.77 -9.35
N LYS A 39 -36.02 -3.30 -8.13
CA LYS A 39 -36.00 -4.76 -7.91
C LYS A 39 -37.29 -5.44 -8.37
N LYS A 40 -38.44 -4.71 -8.34
CA LYS A 40 -39.75 -5.25 -8.75
C LYS A 40 -39.97 -5.14 -10.25
N ILE A 41 -39.73 -3.94 -10.82
CA ILE A 41 -40.08 -3.62 -12.21
C ILE A 41 -38.93 -3.81 -13.21
N GLY A 42 -37.68 -3.95 -12.70
CA GLY A 42 -36.48 -4.05 -13.54
C GLY A 42 -35.99 -2.71 -14.06
N LEU A 43 -35.11 -2.75 -15.05
CA LEU A 43 -34.48 -1.56 -15.64
C LEU A 43 -35.49 -0.81 -16.52
N PRO A 44 -35.67 0.51 -16.35
CA PRO A 44 -36.56 1.31 -17.19
C PRO A 44 -36.23 1.21 -18.68
N LYS A 45 -37.28 1.25 -19.51
CA LYS A 45 -37.19 1.10 -20.96
C LYS A 45 -37.21 2.43 -21.72
N ASN A 46 -37.65 3.51 -21.07
CA ASN A 46 -37.76 4.84 -21.68
C ASN A 46 -36.71 5.81 -21.14
N PHE A 47 -36.46 6.88 -21.90
CA PHE A 47 -35.51 7.92 -21.56
C PHE A 47 -35.83 8.60 -20.21
N THR A 48 -37.05 9.06 -20.03
CA THR A 48 -37.48 9.91 -18.90
C THR A 48 -37.20 9.24 -17.57
N GLU A 49 -37.72 8.03 -17.39
CA GLU A 49 -37.58 7.29 -16.14
C GLU A 49 -36.14 6.83 -15.89
N PHE A 50 -35.45 6.35 -16.94
CA PHE A 50 -34.06 5.93 -16.78
C PHE A 50 -33.14 7.12 -16.46
N ASN A 51 -33.34 8.27 -17.14
CA ASN A 51 -32.57 9.48 -16.84
C ASN A 51 -32.85 10.01 -15.42
N ARG A 52 -34.13 9.96 -14.97
CA ARG A 52 -34.50 10.29 -13.58
C ARG A 52 -33.70 9.45 -12.58
N ILE A 53 -33.61 8.14 -12.80
CA ILE A 53 -32.87 7.24 -11.92
C ILE A 53 -31.37 7.57 -11.93
N LYS A 54 -30.80 7.86 -13.10
CA LYS A 54 -29.41 8.29 -13.20
C LYS A 54 -29.17 9.63 -12.48
N SER A 55 -30.11 10.58 -12.57
CA SER A 55 -29.99 11.89 -11.90
C SER A 55 -30.08 11.82 -10.37
N ILE A 56 -30.65 10.74 -9.82
CA ILE A 56 -30.63 10.45 -8.37
C ILE A 56 -29.29 9.89 -7.92
N GLY A 57 -28.40 9.46 -8.86
CA GLY A 57 -27.04 8.99 -8.56
C GLY A 57 -26.83 7.47 -8.67
N PHE A 58 -27.77 6.72 -9.23
CA PHE A 58 -27.58 5.28 -9.46
C PHE A 58 -26.53 5.02 -10.53
N SER A 59 -25.44 4.34 -10.17
CA SER A 59 -24.42 3.90 -11.12
C SER A 59 -24.91 2.72 -11.96
N ASP A 60 -24.33 2.53 -13.16
CA ASP A 60 -24.63 1.37 -14.02
C ASP A 60 -24.36 0.05 -13.24
N LYS A 61 -23.32 0.02 -12.41
CA LYS A 61 -23.02 -1.10 -11.52
C LYS A 61 -24.14 -1.39 -10.52
N LYS A 62 -24.63 -0.34 -9.83
CA LYS A 62 -25.73 -0.51 -8.87
C LYS A 62 -27.01 -0.96 -9.56
N LEU A 63 -27.31 -0.41 -10.74
CA LEU A 63 -28.46 -0.84 -11.54
C LEU A 63 -28.33 -2.29 -11.98
N SER A 64 -27.13 -2.74 -12.36
CA SER A 64 -26.89 -4.14 -12.72
C SER A 64 -27.19 -5.10 -11.56
N GLU A 65 -26.77 -4.74 -10.35
CA GLU A 65 -27.05 -5.53 -9.13
C GLU A 65 -28.53 -5.60 -8.77
N LEU A 66 -29.25 -4.47 -8.93
CA LEU A 66 -30.69 -4.41 -8.60
C LEU A 66 -31.57 -5.14 -9.61
N THR A 67 -31.15 -5.20 -10.88
CA THR A 67 -31.95 -5.74 -11.99
C THR A 67 -31.46 -7.09 -12.51
N ASN A 68 -30.42 -7.68 -11.88
CA ASN A 68 -29.78 -8.93 -12.29
C ASN A 68 -29.29 -8.94 -13.77
N LEU A 69 -28.91 -7.77 -14.30
CA LEU A 69 -28.30 -7.60 -15.61
C LEU A 69 -26.79 -7.41 -15.45
N SER A 70 -26.00 -7.63 -16.51
CA SER A 70 -24.60 -7.21 -16.47
C SER A 70 -24.46 -5.69 -16.60
N GLU A 71 -23.42 -5.11 -16.01
CA GLU A 71 -23.14 -3.67 -16.11
C GLU A 71 -22.99 -3.22 -17.57
N ASP A 72 -22.41 -4.07 -18.42
CA ASP A 72 -22.28 -3.78 -19.86
C ASP A 72 -23.65 -3.69 -20.56
N VAL A 73 -24.61 -4.53 -20.19
CA VAL A 73 -25.98 -4.47 -20.73
C VAL A 73 -26.68 -3.18 -20.28
N VAL A 74 -26.54 -2.80 -19.01
CA VAL A 74 -27.09 -1.54 -18.48
C VAL A 74 -26.49 -0.35 -19.23
N ARG A 75 -25.17 -0.31 -19.38
CA ARG A 75 -24.44 0.75 -20.11
C ARG A 75 -24.90 0.86 -21.57
N LYS A 76 -24.99 -0.26 -22.29
CA LYS A 76 -25.44 -0.28 -23.69
C LYS A 76 -26.86 0.26 -23.85
N LYS A 77 -27.78 -0.16 -22.95
CA LYS A 77 -29.17 0.35 -22.97
C LYS A 77 -29.22 1.85 -22.68
N ARG A 78 -28.46 2.32 -21.69
CA ARG A 78 -28.37 3.74 -21.35
C ARG A 78 -27.85 4.58 -22.53
N ILE A 79 -26.77 4.13 -23.17
CA ILE A 79 -26.18 4.83 -24.33
C ILE A 79 -27.14 4.82 -25.52
N ALA A 80 -27.82 3.69 -25.80
CA ALA A 80 -28.81 3.60 -26.87
C ALA A 80 -29.96 4.60 -26.70
N LEU A 81 -30.34 4.89 -25.47
CA LEU A 81 -31.33 5.91 -25.13
C LEU A 81 -30.74 7.32 -25.08
N LYS A 82 -29.46 7.54 -25.46
CA LYS A 82 -28.74 8.82 -25.41
C LYS A 82 -28.68 9.45 -24.01
N ILE A 83 -28.78 8.66 -22.94
CA ILE A 83 -28.64 9.11 -21.56
C ILE A 83 -27.15 9.17 -21.26
N LEU A 84 -26.57 10.35 -21.37
CA LEU A 84 -25.14 10.63 -21.16
C LEU A 84 -24.98 11.66 -20.04
N PRO A 85 -23.91 11.59 -19.24
CA PRO A 85 -23.63 12.63 -18.27
C PRO A 85 -23.17 13.90 -18.96
N VAL A 86 -23.45 15.03 -18.34
CA VAL A 86 -22.82 16.30 -18.62
C VAL A 86 -21.80 16.59 -17.53
N TYR A 87 -20.78 17.37 -17.84
CA TYR A 87 -19.75 17.77 -16.91
C TYR A 87 -19.89 19.24 -16.57
N LYS A 88 -19.91 19.55 -15.29
CA LYS A 88 -19.97 20.90 -14.76
C LYS A 88 -18.64 21.29 -14.13
N LYS A 89 -18.23 22.53 -14.26
CA LYS A 89 -17.09 23.08 -13.54
C LYS A 89 -17.50 23.40 -12.10
N VAL A 90 -16.58 23.18 -11.16
CA VAL A 90 -16.77 23.65 -9.80
C VAL A 90 -16.67 25.16 -9.79
N ASP A 91 -17.77 25.83 -9.46
CA ASP A 91 -17.82 27.27 -9.35
C ASP A 91 -17.22 27.71 -8.00
N THR A 92 -16.08 28.37 -8.07
CA THR A 92 -15.37 28.92 -6.89
C THR A 92 -15.63 30.40 -6.70
N CYS A 93 -16.48 31.00 -7.54
CA CYS A 93 -16.72 32.45 -7.59
C CYS A 93 -18.19 32.83 -7.29
N ALA A 94 -18.99 31.90 -6.78
CA ALA A 94 -20.40 32.10 -6.44
C ALA A 94 -21.25 32.70 -7.60
N ALA A 95 -20.92 32.33 -8.84
CA ALA A 95 -21.49 32.83 -10.08
C ALA A 95 -21.32 34.36 -10.33
N GLU A 96 -20.54 35.05 -9.51
CA GLU A 96 -20.22 36.49 -9.72
C GLU A 96 -19.25 36.69 -10.90
N PHE A 97 -18.33 35.74 -11.09
CA PHE A 97 -17.37 35.75 -12.19
C PHE A 97 -17.27 34.37 -12.83
N LYS A 98 -16.82 34.31 -14.08
CA LYS A 98 -16.55 33.02 -14.74
C LYS A 98 -15.42 32.29 -14.02
N SER A 99 -15.71 31.10 -13.50
CA SER A 99 -14.70 30.23 -12.90
C SER A 99 -13.80 29.63 -13.98
N PHE A 100 -12.48 29.75 -13.79
CA PHE A 100 -11.45 29.16 -14.65
C PHE A 100 -10.82 27.91 -14.04
N THR A 101 -11.36 27.42 -12.92
CA THR A 101 -10.84 26.19 -12.28
C THR A 101 -10.94 25.00 -13.24
N PRO A 102 -9.91 24.13 -13.30
CA PRO A 102 -9.93 22.95 -14.16
C PRO A 102 -10.84 21.83 -13.62
N TYR A 103 -11.55 22.06 -12.52
CA TYR A 103 -12.32 21.07 -11.75
C TYR A 103 -13.68 20.78 -12.38
N MET A 104 -13.89 19.52 -12.75
CA MET A 104 -15.14 19.06 -13.33
C MET A 104 -15.70 17.86 -12.59
N TYR A 105 -17.01 17.78 -12.52
CA TYR A 105 -17.77 16.64 -12.01
C TYR A 105 -18.90 16.30 -12.95
N SER A 106 -19.32 15.04 -12.98
CA SER A 106 -20.45 14.59 -13.81
C SER A 106 -21.79 14.72 -13.10
N THR A 107 -22.81 15.01 -13.90
CA THR A 107 -24.22 14.93 -13.46
C THR A 107 -25.10 14.49 -14.62
N TYR A 108 -26.28 13.95 -14.33
CA TYR A 108 -27.32 13.67 -15.31
C TYR A 108 -28.39 14.75 -15.19
N GLN A 109 -28.56 15.55 -16.27
CA GLN A 109 -29.54 16.64 -16.27
C GLN A 109 -30.96 16.09 -16.20
N ARG A 110 -31.82 16.71 -15.37
CA ARG A 110 -33.26 16.57 -15.47
C ARG A 110 -33.73 17.37 -16.70
N ASN A 111 -34.73 16.85 -17.43
CA ASN A 111 -35.19 17.33 -18.75
C ASN A 111 -35.79 18.77 -18.76
N PHE A 112 -35.12 19.77 -18.23
CA PHE A 112 -35.62 21.15 -18.23
C PHE A 112 -34.92 22.05 -19.25
N SER A 113 -33.89 21.54 -19.96
CA SER A 113 -33.12 22.32 -20.95
C SER A 113 -33.00 21.55 -22.25
N ILE A 114 -33.30 22.23 -23.36
CA ILE A 114 -33.15 21.74 -24.74
C ILE A 114 -31.67 21.72 -25.15
N VAL A 115 -30.82 22.51 -24.47
CA VAL A 115 -29.39 22.64 -24.76
C VAL A 115 -28.58 21.85 -23.74
N SER A 116 -27.61 21.06 -24.20
CA SER A 116 -26.63 20.41 -23.33
C SER A 116 -25.79 21.47 -22.62
N GLU A 117 -25.93 21.56 -21.30
CA GLU A 117 -25.14 22.48 -20.46
C GLU A 117 -23.77 21.87 -20.05
N CYS A 118 -23.17 21.07 -20.90
CA CYS A 118 -21.90 20.44 -20.61
C CYS A 118 -20.73 21.44 -20.75
N GLU A 119 -20.05 21.73 -19.65
CA GLU A 119 -18.92 22.67 -19.57
C GLU A 119 -17.56 22.01 -19.82
N ALA A 120 -17.52 20.69 -19.99
CA ALA A 120 -16.32 20.04 -20.50
C ALA A 120 -16.21 20.27 -22.01
N GLU A 121 -15.39 21.23 -22.37
CA GLU A 121 -15.06 21.58 -23.74
C GLU A 121 -13.70 20.95 -24.11
N PRO A 122 -13.68 19.75 -24.72
CA PRO A 122 -12.43 19.09 -25.09
C PRO A 122 -11.64 19.92 -26.12
N THR A 123 -10.37 20.08 -25.86
CA THR A 123 -9.46 20.83 -26.78
C THR A 123 -9.03 19.95 -27.95
N SER A 124 -8.45 20.57 -28.99
CA SER A 124 -7.87 19.88 -30.16
C SER A 124 -6.46 19.32 -29.92
N LYS A 125 -5.91 19.46 -28.71
CA LYS A 125 -4.54 19.03 -28.36
C LYS A 125 -4.36 17.51 -28.33
N LYS A 126 -3.10 17.08 -28.28
CA LYS A 126 -2.73 15.71 -27.92
C LYS A 126 -2.88 15.54 -26.41
N LYS A 127 -3.64 14.53 -25.96
CA LYS A 127 -4.06 14.38 -24.58
C LYS A 127 -3.58 13.07 -23.97
N ILE A 128 -3.28 13.10 -22.69
CA ILE A 128 -3.02 11.89 -21.87
C ILE A 128 -3.86 11.97 -20.62
N ILE A 129 -4.63 10.90 -20.34
CA ILE A 129 -5.39 10.75 -19.12
C ILE A 129 -4.53 10.01 -18.08
N ILE A 130 -4.48 10.52 -16.85
CA ILE A 130 -3.82 9.90 -15.70
C ILE A 130 -4.89 9.53 -14.69
N LEU A 131 -4.99 8.25 -14.36
CA LEU A 131 -5.90 7.76 -13.32
C LEU A 131 -5.20 7.82 -11.96
N GLY A 132 -5.74 8.61 -11.05
CA GLY A 132 -5.20 8.81 -9.70
C GLY A 132 -5.40 7.63 -8.76
N GLY A 133 -5.01 7.79 -7.48
CA GLY A 133 -5.05 6.72 -6.48
C GLY A 133 -6.43 6.41 -5.91
N GLY A 134 -7.39 7.30 -6.09
CA GLY A 134 -8.69 7.22 -5.43
C GLY A 134 -8.62 7.65 -3.95
N PRO A 135 -9.55 7.20 -3.10
CA PRO A 135 -9.58 7.59 -1.69
C PRO A 135 -8.35 7.07 -0.94
N ASN A 136 -7.79 7.89 -0.05
CA ASN A 136 -6.73 7.47 0.85
C ASN A 136 -7.25 6.41 1.83
N ARG A 137 -6.47 5.35 2.01
CA ARG A 137 -6.75 4.23 2.93
C ARG A 137 -5.45 3.76 3.55
N ILE A 138 -5.51 3.22 4.76
CA ILE A 138 -4.41 2.41 5.29
C ILE A 138 -4.17 1.25 4.31
N GLY A 139 -2.91 1.02 3.92
CA GLY A 139 -2.56 0.06 2.87
C GLY A 139 -2.50 0.62 1.44
N GLN A 140 -2.85 1.91 1.25
CA GLN A 140 -2.70 2.62 -0.03
C GLN A 140 -2.14 4.03 0.27
N GLY A 141 -0.82 4.19 0.22
CA GLY A 141 -0.15 5.43 0.60
C GLY A 141 -0.25 6.56 -0.42
N ILE A 142 0.07 7.77 0.02
CA ILE A 142 0.11 8.98 -0.82
C ILE A 142 1.25 8.95 -1.85
N GLU A 143 2.17 8.00 -1.74
CA GLU A 143 3.32 7.82 -2.64
C GLU A 143 2.88 7.62 -4.10
N PHE A 144 1.69 7.02 -4.30
CA PHE A 144 1.10 6.89 -5.63
C PHE A 144 0.63 8.23 -6.19
N ASP A 145 0.13 9.11 -5.33
CA ASP A 145 -0.28 10.46 -5.74
C ASP A 145 0.92 11.28 -6.22
N TYR A 146 2.07 11.18 -5.52
CA TYR A 146 3.34 11.75 -6.00
C TYR A 146 3.68 11.31 -7.43
N CYS A 147 3.52 10.02 -7.74
CA CYS A 147 3.79 9.51 -9.09
C CYS A 147 2.84 10.13 -10.13
N CYS A 148 1.56 10.29 -9.79
CA CYS A 148 0.57 10.91 -10.66
C CYS A 148 0.88 12.39 -10.94
N CYS A 149 1.24 13.17 -9.90
CA CYS A 149 1.63 14.58 -10.03
C CYS A 149 2.88 14.73 -10.90
N GLN A 150 3.93 13.96 -10.61
CA GLN A 150 5.17 14.02 -11.38
C GLN A 150 4.98 13.59 -12.85
N ALA A 151 4.07 12.66 -13.10
CA ALA A 151 3.68 12.28 -14.46
C ALA A 151 2.97 13.44 -15.17
N SER A 152 2.02 14.08 -14.51
CA SER A 152 1.30 15.23 -15.07
C SER A 152 2.26 16.34 -15.48
N PHE A 153 3.13 16.78 -14.59
CA PHE A 153 4.12 17.83 -14.87
C PHE A 153 5.04 17.45 -16.04
N SER A 154 5.58 16.23 -16.02
CA SER A 154 6.51 15.79 -17.07
C SER A 154 5.88 15.65 -18.44
N LEU A 155 4.63 15.20 -18.51
CA LEU A 155 3.89 15.07 -19.76
C LEU A 155 3.45 16.43 -20.30
N LYS A 156 3.10 17.37 -19.41
CA LYS A 156 2.83 18.77 -19.79
C LYS A 156 4.09 19.42 -20.39
N ASP A 157 5.25 19.24 -19.75
CA ASP A 157 6.55 19.68 -20.29
C ASP A 157 6.88 19.03 -21.65
N ALA A 158 6.31 17.84 -21.93
CA ALA A 158 6.44 17.15 -23.22
C ALA A 158 5.45 17.62 -24.30
N GLY A 159 4.59 18.60 -23.98
CA GLY A 159 3.61 19.17 -24.91
C GLY A 159 2.28 18.43 -25.00
N PHE A 160 1.96 17.56 -24.03
CA PHE A 160 0.65 16.93 -23.91
C PHE A 160 -0.26 17.75 -23.00
N GLU A 161 -1.54 17.81 -23.33
CA GLU A 161 -2.57 18.24 -22.38
C GLU A 161 -2.81 17.09 -21.41
N THR A 162 -2.64 17.36 -20.11
CA THR A 162 -2.77 16.36 -19.05
C THR A 162 -4.16 16.42 -18.43
N ILE A 163 -4.78 15.27 -18.31
CA ILE A 163 -6.12 15.10 -17.75
C ILE A 163 -6.03 14.18 -16.55
N MET A 164 -6.29 14.70 -15.35
CA MET A 164 -6.34 13.92 -14.13
C MET A 164 -7.76 13.44 -13.85
N VAL A 165 -7.92 12.19 -13.49
CA VAL A 165 -9.17 11.62 -12.96
C VAL A 165 -8.92 11.09 -11.57
N ASN A 166 -9.49 11.71 -10.55
CA ASN A 166 -9.37 11.28 -9.16
C ASN A 166 -10.60 11.72 -8.35
N CYS A 167 -10.89 11.01 -7.25
CA CYS A 167 -12.05 11.29 -6.40
C CYS A 167 -11.67 11.71 -4.96
N ASN A 168 -10.40 11.92 -4.70
CA ASN A 168 -9.93 12.40 -3.39
C ASN A 168 -9.63 13.91 -3.48
N PRO A 169 -10.42 14.78 -2.83
CA PRO A 169 -10.17 16.23 -2.85
C PRO A 169 -9.00 16.65 -1.95
N GLU A 170 -8.55 15.78 -1.06
CA GLU A 170 -7.50 16.04 -0.06
C GLU A 170 -6.13 15.52 -0.51
N THR A 171 -5.78 15.68 -1.80
CA THR A 171 -4.50 15.19 -2.32
C THR A 171 -3.96 16.08 -3.44
N VAL A 172 -2.64 16.13 -3.61
CA VAL A 172 -1.94 17.06 -4.52
C VAL A 172 -2.30 16.83 -5.99
N SER A 173 -2.62 15.61 -6.40
CA SER A 173 -3.04 15.35 -7.80
C SER A 173 -4.35 16.04 -8.16
N THR A 174 -5.12 16.48 -7.17
CA THR A 174 -6.36 17.23 -7.36
C THR A 174 -6.22 18.73 -7.10
N ASP A 175 -5.00 19.23 -6.93
CA ASP A 175 -4.75 20.67 -6.88
C ASP A 175 -4.92 21.31 -8.26
N TYR A 176 -5.35 22.56 -8.28
CA TYR A 176 -5.75 23.29 -9.50
C TYR A 176 -4.63 23.48 -10.52
N ASP A 177 -3.38 23.39 -10.10
CA ASP A 177 -2.19 23.60 -10.92
C ASP A 177 -1.47 22.30 -11.33
N THR A 178 -1.93 21.13 -10.85
CA THR A 178 -1.29 19.85 -11.11
C THR A 178 -1.54 19.34 -12.53
N SER A 179 -2.74 19.52 -13.08
CA SER A 179 -3.10 19.08 -14.43
C SER A 179 -3.85 20.18 -15.20
N ASP A 180 -3.88 20.07 -16.53
CA ASP A 180 -4.62 21.03 -17.34
C ASP A 180 -6.15 20.87 -17.20
N ARG A 181 -6.59 19.65 -16.92
CA ARG A 181 -8.00 19.29 -16.71
C ARG A 181 -8.12 18.26 -15.60
N LEU A 182 -9.08 18.45 -14.71
CA LEU A 182 -9.34 17.54 -13.60
C LEU A 182 -10.80 17.11 -13.58
N TYR A 183 -11.04 15.80 -13.54
CA TYR A 183 -12.35 15.22 -13.29
C TYR A 183 -12.40 14.64 -11.89
N PHE A 184 -13.23 15.20 -11.02
CA PHE A 184 -13.57 14.65 -9.71
C PHE A 184 -14.58 13.53 -9.89
N GLU A 185 -14.09 12.33 -10.17
CA GLU A 185 -14.96 11.19 -10.47
C GLU A 185 -14.43 9.91 -9.82
N PRO A 186 -15.32 9.01 -9.42
CA PRO A 186 -14.93 7.69 -8.96
C PRO A 186 -14.16 6.92 -10.03
N LEU A 187 -13.08 6.25 -9.63
CA LEU A 187 -12.28 5.38 -10.51
C LEU A 187 -13.01 4.05 -10.75
N LYS A 188 -14.14 4.13 -11.45
CA LYS A 188 -15.00 3.01 -11.85
C LYS A 188 -15.26 3.03 -13.34
N GLU A 189 -15.63 1.89 -13.90
CA GLU A 189 -15.80 1.67 -15.35
C GLU A 189 -16.69 2.71 -16.02
N GLU A 190 -17.89 2.97 -15.48
CA GLU A 190 -18.86 3.91 -16.03
C GLU A 190 -18.26 5.33 -16.16
N PHE A 191 -17.71 5.85 -15.06
CA PHE A 191 -17.24 7.24 -14.99
C PHE A 191 -16.04 7.45 -15.89
N VAL A 192 -15.04 6.57 -15.79
CA VAL A 192 -13.83 6.64 -16.61
C VAL A 192 -14.16 6.48 -18.10
N PHE A 193 -15.08 5.57 -18.46
CA PHE A 193 -15.52 5.40 -19.83
C PHE A 193 -16.16 6.68 -20.40
N ASN A 194 -17.07 7.29 -19.66
CA ASN A 194 -17.77 8.50 -20.09
C ASN A 194 -16.78 9.67 -20.27
N ILE A 195 -15.80 9.85 -19.38
CA ILE A 195 -14.75 10.86 -19.50
C ILE A 195 -13.92 10.62 -20.77
N ILE A 196 -13.47 9.39 -21.00
CA ILE A 196 -12.70 9.03 -22.19
C ILE A 196 -13.49 9.34 -23.46
N LYS A 197 -14.76 8.95 -23.52
CA LYS A 197 -15.62 9.24 -24.68
C LYS A 197 -15.84 10.73 -24.87
N LYS A 198 -16.00 11.49 -23.78
CA LYS A 198 -16.11 12.96 -23.86
C LYS A 198 -14.83 13.58 -24.42
N GLU A 199 -13.66 13.20 -23.91
CA GLU A 199 -12.38 13.75 -24.33
C GLU A 199 -11.96 13.33 -25.76
N GLN A 200 -12.48 12.19 -26.24
CA GLN A 200 -12.30 11.75 -27.63
C GLN A 200 -13.14 12.54 -28.66
N MET A 201 -14.10 13.37 -28.21
CA MET A 201 -14.93 14.15 -29.13
C MET A 201 -14.16 15.24 -29.86
N ASN A 202 -13.04 15.69 -29.33
CA ASN A 202 -12.14 16.67 -29.98
C ASN A 202 -10.70 16.37 -29.59
N GLY A 203 -9.75 16.60 -30.50
CA GLY A 203 -8.34 16.35 -30.30
C GLY A 203 -7.96 14.86 -30.37
N ASN A 204 -6.73 14.58 -29.98
CA ASN A 204 -6.17 13.23 -30.06
C ASN A 204 -5.81 12.67 -28.67
N LEU A 205 -6.62 11.73 -28.17
CA LEU A 205 -6.30 10.99 -26.95
C LEU A 205 -5.21 9.96 -27.26
N ILE A 206 -3.97 10.25 -26.85
CA ILE A 206 -2.81 9.37 -27.02
C ILE A 206 -2.97 8.11 -26.16
N GLY A 207 -3.46 8.25 -24.91
CA GLY A 207 -3.78 7.11 -24.07
C GLY A 207 -3.98 7.44 -22.60
N ILE A 208 -4.04 6.36 -21.82
CA ILE A 208 -4.46 6.36 -20.43
C ILE A 208 -3.40 5.68 -19.58
N ILE A 209 -2.88 6.38 -18.57
CA ILE A 209 -1.96 5.83 -17.57
C ILE A 209 -2.77 5.35 -16.37
N ALA A 210 -2.82 4.02 -16.17
CA ALA A 210 -3.50 3.38 -15.05
C ALA A 210 -2.54 2.81 -13.99
N GLN A 211 -1.23 2.93 -14.18
CA GLN A 211 -0.22 2.22 -13.38
C GLN A 211 0.43 3.09 -12.30
N PHE A 212 0.11 4.38 -12.21
CA PHE A 212 0.72 5.28 -11.23
C PHE A 212 -0.12 5.45 -9.96
N GLY A 213 -1.44 5.35 -10.06
CA GLY A 213 -2.36 5.47 -8.93
C GLY A 213 -2.48 4.22 -8.03
N GLY A 214 -1.57 3.26 -8.14
CA GLY A 214 -1.57 2.03 -7.34
C GLY A 214 -2.63 1.02 -7.80
N GLN A 215 -3.13 0.24 -6.85
CA GLN A 215 -4.02 -0.89 -7.14
C GLN A 215 -5.43 -0.48 -7.59
N THR A 216 -5.89 0.72 -7.22
CA THR A 216 -7.26 1.17 -7.57
C THR A 216 -7.45 1.33 -9.07
N PRO A 217 -6.65 2.15 -9.79
CA PRO A 217 -6.83 2.34 -11.22
C PRO A 217 -6.39 1.14 -12.05
N ILE A 218 -5.44 0.31 -11.55
CA ILE A 218 -4.97 -0.84 -12.33
C ILE A 218 -6.07 -1.89 -12.54
N LYS A 219 -7.05 -1.99 -11.63
CA LYS A 219 -8.23 -2.84 -11.78
C LYS A 219 -9.08 -2.49 -12.99
N LEU A 220 -8.96 -1.26 -13.51
CA LEU A 220 -9.63 -0.82 -14.73
C LEU A 220 -8.92 -1.29 -16.01
N ALA A 221 -7.70 -1.81 -15.95
CA ALA A 221 -6.93 -2.22 -17.12
C ALA A 221 -7.66 -3.27 -17.97
N LYS A 222 -8.35 -4.23 -17.33
CA LYS A 222 -9.19 -5.22 -18.01
C LYS A 222 -10.29 -4.56 -18.82
N PHE A 223 -11.03 -3.67 -18.19
CA PHE A 223 -12.14 -2.95 -18.80
C PHE A 223 -11.66 -2.06 -19.95
N LEU A 224 -10.57 -1.33 -19.77
CA LEU A 224 -9.97 -0.49 -20.82
C LEU A 224 -9.59 -1.35 -22.04
N HIS A 225 -8.92 -2.48 -21.81
CA HIS A 225 -8.53 -3.40 -22.85
C HIS A 225 -9.72 -3.99 -23.61
N GLN A 226 -10.75 -4.48 -22.90
CA GLN A 226 -11.96 -5.04 -23.50
C GLN A 226 -12.74 -4.04 -24.36
N ASN A 227 -12.69 -2.75 -23.99
CA ASN A 227 -13.32 -1.66 -24.75
C ASN A 227 -12.38 -1.02 -25.78
N LYS A 228 -11.23 -1.63 -26.06
CA LYS A 228 -10.22 -1.15 -27.04
C LYS A 228 -9.77 0.29 -26.80
N LEU A 229 -9.69 0.68 -25.51
CA LEU A 229 -9.22 2.00 -25.09
C LEU A 229 -7.68 1.98 -24.96
N PRO A 230 -6.97 3.05 -25.37
CA PRO A 230 -5.51 3.03 -25.46
C PRO A 230 -4.87 3.10 -24.08
N ILE A 231 -4.28 1.99 -23.59
CA ILE A 231 -3.50 1.93 -22.36
C ILE A 231 -2.06 2.32 -22.69
N LEU A 232 -1.53 3.36 -22.02
CA LEU A 232 -0.10 3.68 -22.02
C LEU A 232 0.62 2.87 -20.96
N GLY A 233 1.85 2.48 -21.28
CA GLY A 233 2.67 1.64 -20.39
C GLY A 233 2.47 0.15 -20.61
N THR A 234 2.59 -0.64 -19.53
CA THR A 234 2.45 -2.10 -19.57
C THR A 234 1.01 -2.48 -19.90
N GLN A 235 0.84 -3.36 -20.87
CA GLN A 235 -0.48 -3.76 -21.37
C GLN A 235 -1.20 -4.72 -20.42
N TYR A 236 -2.54 -4.75 -20.50
CA TYR A 236 -3.38 -5.59 -19.64
C TYR A 236 -2.93 -7.05 -19.60
N SER A 237 -2.58 -7.64 -20.75
CA SER A 237 -2.14 -9.04 -20.81
C SER A 237 -0.93 -9.38 -19.94
N SER A 238 -0.01 -8.43 -19.77
CA SER A 238 1.17 -8.55 -18.91
C SER A 238 0.85 -8.28 -17.45
N ILE A 239 -0.04 -7.34 -17.18
CA ILE A 239 -0.56 -7.07 -15.82
C ILE A 239 -1.29 -8.32 -15.30
N ASP A 240 -2.21 -8.85 -16.09
CA ASP A 240 -2.98 -10.05 -15.78
C ASP A 240 -2.10 -11.30 -15.60
N LEU A 241 -1.04 -11.45 -16.43
CA LEU A 241 -0.05 -12.50 -16.27
C LEU A 241 0.70 -12.41 -14.93
N ALA A 242 1.04 -11.21 -14.49
CA ALA A 242 1.74 -10.99 -13.22
C ALA A 242 0.82 -11.20 -11.99
N GLU A 243 -0.48 -10.92 -12.12
CA GLU A 243 -1.47 -11.09 -11.04
C GLU A 243 -2.02 -12.52 -10.96
N ASP A 244 -2.03 -13.27 -12.08
CA ASP A 244 -2.48 -14.67 -12.13
C ASP A 244 -1.36 -15.61 -11.66
N ARG A 245 -1.58 -16.24 -10.50
CA ARG A 245 -0.54 -17.05 -9.84
C ARG A 245 -0.06 -18.25 -10.63
N ASP A 246 -0.95 -18.96 -11.28
CA ASP A 246 -0.56 -20.18 -11.99
C ASP A 246 0.21 -19.81 -13.27
N ARG A 247 -0.25 -18.78 -13.99
CA ARG A 247 0.45 -18.26 -15.17
C ARG A 247 1.79 -17.63 -14.79
N PHE A 248 1.85 -16.90 -13.67
CA PHE A 248 3.08 -16.31 -13.17
C PHE A 248 4.08 -17.36 -12.70
N ARG A 249 3.63 -18.41 -11.99
CA ARG A 249 4.48 -19.57 -11.64
C ARG A 249 5.07 -20.24 -12.88
N ASN A 250 4.27 -20.44 -13.91
CA ASN A 250 4.75 -21.02 -15.16
C ASN A 250 5.80 -20.12 -15.85
N LEU A 251 5.61 -18.80 -15.78
CA LEU A 251 6.61 -17.84 -16.26
C LEU A 251 7.92 -17.97 -15.48
N LEU A 252 7.86 -17.99 -14.14
CA LEU A 252 9.05 -18.13 -13.30
C LEU A 252 9.80 -19.44 -13.57
N ASN A 253 9.10 -20.55 -13.71
CA ASN A 253 9.68 -21.84 -14.07
C ASN A 253 10.39 -21.78 -15.44
N LYS A 254 9.75 -21.15 -16.45
CA LYS A 254 10.36 -20.94 -17.78
C LYS A 254 11.64 -20.09 -17.70
N LEU A 255 11.67 -19.10 -16.81
CA LEU A 255 12.82 -18.24 -16.58
C LEU A 255 13.87 -18.86 -15.63
N LYS A 256 13.60 -20.04 -15.08
CA LYS A 256 14.41 -20.73 -14.05
C LYS A 256 14.61 -19.88 -12.79
N LEU A 257 13.56 -19.17 -12.36
CA LEU A 257 13.53 -18.37 -11.15
C LEU A 257 12.77 -19.12 -10.05
N LYS A 258 13.26 -19.01 -8.80
CA LYS A 258 12.65 -19.69 -7.66
C LYS A 258 11.49 -18.89 -7.10
N GLN A 259 10.44 -19.60 -6.68
CA GLN A 259 9.31 -19.08 -5.92
C GLN A 259 8.98 -20.05 -4.77
N ALA A 260 8.43 -19.53 -3.66
CA ALA A 260 7.93 -20.36 -2.59
C ALA A 260 6.79 -21.27 -3.08
N GLU A 261 6.69 -22.48 -2.53
CA GLU A 261 5.56 -23.37 -2.82
C GLU A 261 4.25 -22.70 -2.38
N SER A 262 3.21 -22.84 -3.19
CA SER A 262 1.94 -22.17 -2.95
C SER A 262 0.76 -22.99 -3.46
N GLY A 263 -0.44 -22.71 -2.91
CA GLY A 263 -1.69 -23.30 -3.36
C GLY A 263 -2.87 -22.35 -3.21
N ILE A 264 -3.91 -22.59 -4.01
CA ILE A 264 -5.16 -21.83 -4.01
C ILE A 264 -6.26 -22.73 -3.46
N ALA A 265 -6.99 -22.28 -2.45
CA ALA A 265 -8.10 -23.03 -1.83
C ALA A 265 -9.41 -22.26 -1.97
N LYS A 266 -10.45 -22.94 -2.43
CA LYS A 266 -11.82 -22.44 -2.49
C LYS A 266 -12.67 -22.93 -1.32
N THR A 267 -12.21 -23.98 -0.65
CA THR A 267 -12.89 -24.61 0.46
C THR A 267 -11.91 -24.85 1.62
N TYR A 268 -12.46 -24.97 2.82
CA TYR A 268 -11.67 -25.30 4.01
C TYR A 268 -10.90 -26.65 3.85
N LYS A 269 -11.56 -27.66 3.26
CA LYS A 269 -10.95 -28.99 3.06
C LYS A 269 -9.75 -28.93 2.09
N GLU A 270 -9.86 -28.13 1.03
CA GLU A 270 -8.74 -27.88 0.10
C GLU A 270 -7.60 -27.16 0.81
N ALA A 271 -7.92 -26.16 1.64
CA ALA A 271 -6.93 -25.39 2.40
C ALA A 271 -6.08 -26.29 3.33
N ILE A 272 -6.71 -27.20 4.05
CA ILE A 272 -6.00 -28.16 4.90
C ILE A 272 -5.11 -29.10 4.09
N LYS A 273 -5.61 -29.65 2.97
CA LYS A 273 -4.79 -30.50 2.09
C LYS A 273 -3.55 -29.80 1.55
N ILE A 274 -3.71 -28.53 1.14
CA ILE A 274 -2.59 -27.71 0.67
C ILE A 274 -1.61 -27.45 1.80
N ALA A 275 -2.10 -27.08 2.98
CA ALA A 275 -1.27 -26.82 4.16
C ALA A 275 -0.47 -28.05 4.61
N ASP A 276 -1.07 -29.22 4.61
CA ASP A 276 -0.38 -30.50 4.94
C ASP A 276 0.70 -30.85 3.90
N LYS A 277 0.45 -30.55 2.61
CA LYS A 277 1.42 -30.78 1.54
C LYS A 277 2.63 -29.84 1.63
N ILE A 278 2.39 -28.56 1.84
CA ILE A 278 3.44 -27.51 1.86
C ILE A 278 4.23 -27.56 3.17
N GLY A 279 3.57 -27.88 4.29
CA GLY A 279 4.18 -27.91 5.62
C GLY A 279 4.44 -26.53 6.21
N LEU A 280 4.45 -26.46 7.55
CA LEU A 280 4.67 -25.23 8.33
C LEU A 280 6.12 -24.71 8.21
N PRO A 281 6.37 -23.41 8.41
CA PRO A 281 5.38 -22.35 8.57
C PRO A 281 4.73 -21.95 7.24
N LEU A 282 3.51 -21.41 7.32
CA LEU A 282 2.70 -21.03 6.18
C LEU A 282 2.25 -19.57 6.29
N MET A 283 2.09 -18.91 5.14
CA MET A 283 1.37 -17.65 5.02
C MET A 283 -0.03 -17.95 4.47
N VAL A 284 -1.06 -17.61 5.25
CA VAL A 284 -2.46 -17.68 4.82
C VAL A 284 -2.94 -16.28 4.47
N ARG A 285 -3.49 -16.11 3.28
CA ARG A 285 -3.93 -14.78 2.82
C ARG A 285 -5.21 -14.84 1.98
N PRO A 286 -6.17 -13.92 2.22
CA PRO A 286 -7.32 -13.76 1.34
C PRO A 286 -6.87 -13.25 -0.04
N SER A 287 -7.60 -13.61 -1.10
CA SER A 287 -7.39 -13.01 -2.42
C SER A 287 -8.01 -11.62 -2.47
N TYR A 288 -7.38 -10.73 -3.25
CA TYR A 288 -7.88 -9.39 -3.57
C TYR A 288 -8.06 -8.42 -2.39
N VAL A 289 -7.39 -8.66 -1.26
CA VAL A 289 -7.33 -7.71 -0.14
C VAL A 289 -6.28 -6.63 -0.36
N LEU A 290 -6.48 -5.48 0.29
CA LEU A 290 -5.56 -4.35 0.24
C LEU A 290 -4.71 -4.29 1.51
N GLY A 291 -3.40 -4.01 1.37
CA GLY A 291 -2.50 -3.77 2.50
C GLY A 291 -2.34 -4.96 3.43
N GLY A 292 -2.43 -6.18 2.92
CA GLY A 292 -2.22 -7.39 3.71
C GLY A 292 -3.33 -7.74 4.72
N ARG A 293 -4.52 -7.14 4.59
CA ARG A 293 -5.64 -7.38 5.51
C ARG A 293 -5.94 -8.86 5.70
N ALA A 294 -6.01 -9.29 6.95
CA ALA A 294 -6.24 -10.68 7.37
C ALA A 294 -5.23 -11.69 6.77
N MET A 295 -4.00 -11.24 6.51
CA MET A 295 -2.87 -12.11 6.21
C MET A 295 -2.21 -12.53 7.53
N GLU A 296 -1.97 -13.82 7.70
CA GLU A 296 -1.39 -14.38 8.92
C GLU A 296 -0.32 -15.42 8.64
N ILE A 297 0.73 -15.43 9.48
CA ILE A 297 1.76 -16.44 9.44
C ILE A 297 1.42 -17.53 10.47
N VAL A 298 1.32 -18.75 10.00
CA VAL A 298 0.95 -19.93 10.79
C VAL A 298 2.18 -20.76 11.08
N TYR A 299 2.59 -20.83 12.33
CA TYR A 299 3.72 -21.66 12.78
C TYR A 299 3.29 -23.02 13.34
N GLU A 300 2.05 -23.14 13.82
CA GLU A 300 1.55 -24.33 14.51
C GLU A 300 0.20 -24.80 13.93
N LYS A 301 0.02 -26.12 13.85
CA LYS A 301 -1.22 -26.72 13.34
C LYS A 301 -2.48 -26.28 14.11
N GLY A 302 -2.36 -26.04 15.42
CA GLY A 302 -3.49 -25.60 16.26
C GLY A 302 -4.07 -24.23 15.86
N GLN A 303 -3.26 -23.35 15.28
CA GLN A 303 -3.68 -22.02 14.82
C GLN A 303 -4.30 -22.03 13.42
N LEU A 304 -3.96 -23.03 12.60
CA LEU A 304 -4.28 -23.08 11.18
C LEU A 304 -5.78 -22.97 10.91
N ARG A 305 -6.60 -23.61 11.73
CA ARG A 305 -8.06 -23.59 11.57
C ARG A 305 -8.63 -22.18 11.67
N ASN A 306 -8.29 -21.48 12.74
CA ASN A 306 -8.80 -20.13 13.01
C ASN A 306 -8.39 -19.14 11.91
N PHE A 307 -7.14 -19.16 11.48
CA PHE A 307 -6.64 -18.26 10.45
C PHE A 307 -7.23 -18.55 9.06
N ILE A 308 -7.47 -19.82 8.72
CA ILE A 308 -8.19 -20.19 7.49
C ILE A 308 -9.63 -19.66 7.53
N GLU A 309 -10.34 -19.80 8.65
CA GLU A 309 -11.72 -19.31 8.81
C GLU A 309 -11.77 -17.78 8.70
N GLU A 310 -10.83 -17.05 9.30
CA GLU A 310 -10.73 -15.60 9.21
C GLU A 310 -10.39 -15.13 7.80
N ALA A 311 -9.46 -15.83 7.13
CA ALA A 311 -9.11 -15.53 5.75
C ALA A 311 -10.31 -15.72 4.80
N PHE A 312 -11.11 -16.79 4.96
CA PHE A 312 -12.33 -16.97 4.16
C PHE A 312 -13.39 -15.90 4.45
N LYS A 313 -13.55 -15.47 5.71
CA LYS A 313 -14.45 -14.34 6.06
C LYS A 313 -14.01 -13.04 5.38
N ALA A 314 -12.71 -12.75 5.37
CA ALA A 314 -12.15 -11.57 4.74
C ALA A 314 -12.18 -11.63 3.21
N ALA A 315 -12.02 -12.83 2.63
CA ALA A 315 -12.09 -13.05 1.19
C ALA A 315 -13.52 -13.03 0.64
N GLU A 316 -14.54 -13.02 1.51
CA GLU A 316 -15.96 -13.14 1.14
C GLU A 316 -16.22 -14.42 0.32
N LYS A 317 -16.40 -14.30 -1.01
CA LYS A 317 -16.62 -15.44 -1.93
C LYS A 317 -15.39 -15.81 -2.76
N ASN A 318 -14.27 -15.11 -2.53
CA ASN A 318 -13.05 -15.36 -3.27
C ASN A 318 -12.22 -16.48 -2.63
N PRO A 319 -11.33 -17.14 -3.38
CA PRO A 319 -10.43 -18.15 -2.83
C PRO A 319 -9.42 -17.51 -1.86
N ILE A 320 -8.86 -18.33 -0.99
CA ILE A 320 -7.70 -17.98 -0.18
C ILE A 320 -6.43 -18.60 -0.76
N LEU A 321 -5.30 -18.04 -0.37
CA LEU A 321 -3.98 -18.44 -0.81
C LEU A 321 -3.19 -18.96 0.39
N ILE A 322 -2.46 -20.04 0.19
CA ILE A 322 -1.59 -20.65 1.19
C ILE A 322 -0.21 -20.79 0.56
N ASP A 323 0.73 -20.07 1.09
CA ASP A 323 2.10 -20.04 0.59
C ASP A 323 3.05 -20.59 1.66
N LYS A 324 4.14 -21.28 1.25
CA LYS A 324 5.25 -21.58 2.17
C LYS A 324 5.86 -20.27 2.65
N PHE A 325 5.85 -20.04 3.94
CA PHE A 325 6.55 -18.90 4.53
C PHE A 325 8.05 -19.19 4.59
N ILE A 326 8.85 -18.28 4.05
CA ILE A 326 10.31 -18.39 4.07
C ILE A 326 10.83 -17.71 5.33
N ASP A 327 10.72 -18.44 6.45
CA ASP A 327 11.10 -17.95 7.76
C ASP A 327 12.59 -17.54 7.84
N HIS A 328 12.89 -16.47 8.59
CA HIS A 328 14.23 -15.88 8.72
C HIS A 328 14.88 -15.51 7.35
N ALA A 329 14.09 -15.19 6.35
CA ALA A 329 14.59 -14.65 5.11
C ALA A 329 14.80 -13.13 5.24
N MET A 330 15.72 -12.61 4.47
CA MET A 330 15.91 -11.17 4.25
C MET A 330 15.02 -10.77 3.07
N GLU A 331 14.14 -9.80 3.26
CA GLU A 331 13.32 -9.25 2.18
C GLU A 331 14.05 -8.11 1.47
N VAL A 332 13.79 -8.01 0.16
CA VAL A 332 14.39 -7.01 -0.72
C VAL A 332 13.32 -6.49 -1.69
N ASP A 333 13.10 -5.19 -1.69
CA ASP A 333 12.30 -4.51 -2.69
C ASP A 333 13.18 -3.98 -3.82
N VAL A 334 12.74 -4.15 -5.06
CA VAL A 334 13.45 -3.64 -6.23
C VAL A 334 12.52 -2.83 -7.11
N ASP A 335 12.88 -1.59 -7.37
CA ASP A 335 12.18 -0.75 -8.35
C ASP A 335 12.99 -0.66 -9.64
N ALA A 336 12.30 -0.82 -10.77
CA ALA A 336 12.88 -0.72 -12.09
C ALA A 336 11.99 0.06 -13.06
N ILE A 337 12.61 0.63 -14.09
CA ILE A 337 11.93 1.27 -15.24
C ILE A 337 12.34 0.51 -16.50
N SER A 338 11.38 0.22 -17.36
CA SER A 338 11.63 -0.39 -18.67
C SER A 338 10.85 0.31 -19.78
N ASP A 339 11.41 0.31 -20.98
CA ASP A 339 10.72 0.71 -22.22
C ASP A 339 10.29 -0.49 -23.08
N GLY A 340 10.44 -1.70 -22.54
CA GLY A 340 10.18 -2.97 -23.21
C GLY A 340 11.38 -3.57 -23.95
N LYS A 341 12.50 -2.83 -24.02
CA LYS A 341 13.79 -3.27 -24.60
C LYS A 341 14.94 -3.09 -23.62
N GLU A 342 15.03 -1.91 -23.02
CA GLU A 342 16.00 -1.56 -22.00
C GLU A 342 15.37 -1.58 -20.63
N VAL A 343 16.17 -1.92 -19.60
CA VAL A 343 15.74 -1.98 -18.20
C VAL A 343 16.76 -1.27 -17.32
N TYR A 344 16.32 -0.29 -16.59
CA TYR A 344 17.11 0.39 -15.55
C TYR A 344 16.61 -0.06 -14.17
N VAL A 345 17.47 -0.74 -13.40
CA VAL A 345 17.21 -1.08 -12.00
C VAL A 345 17.49 0.16 -11.16
N ALA A 346 16.46 0.83 -10.71
CA ALA A 346 16.56 2.12 -10.04
C ALA A 346 17.03 1.99 -8.60
N GLY A 347 16.62 0.95 -7.88
CA GLY A 347 17.06 0.71 -6.52
C GLY A 347 16.82 -0.72 -6.07
N ILE A 348 17.79 -1.27 -5.33
CA ILE A 348 17.66 -2.53 -4.59
C ILE A 348 17.69 -2.14 -3.12
N MET A 349 16.58 -2.32 -2.45
CA MET A 349 16.33 -1.89 -1.07
C MET A 349 16.30 -3.11 -0.17
N GLN A 350 17.24 -3.19 0.76
CA GLN A 350 17.26 -4.24 1.78
C GLN A 350 16.35 -3.84 2.94
N HIS A 351 15.40 -4.69 3.32
CA HIS A 351 14.62 -4.51 4.54
C HIS A 351 15.51 -4.74 5.78
N ILE A 352 15.29 -3.93 6.81
CA ILE A 352 16.00 -4.04 8.09
C ILE A 352 15.28 -5.08 8.97
N GLU A 353 13.96 -5.08 8.97
CA GLU A 353 13.15 -6.09 9.65
C GLU A 353 13.22 -7.45 8.95
N GLU A 354 12.94 -8.50 9.71
CA GLU A 354 12.85 -9.86 9.20
C GLU A 354 11.61 -10.02 8.29
N ALA A 355 11.65 -11.03 7.41
CA ALA A 355 10.53 -11.38 6.53
C ALA A 355 9.23 -11.61 7.31
N GLY A 356 8.11 -11.25 6.66
CA GLY A 356 6.77 -11.37 7.22
C GLY A 356 6.17 -10.07 7.74
N ILE A 357 6.92 -8.98 7.71
CA ILE A 357 6.42 -7.63 7.97
C ILE A 357 6.08 -6.97 6.62
N HIS A 358 4.94 -6.29 6.55
CA HIS A 358 4.54 -5.61 5.32
C HIS A 358 5.62 -4.61 4.86
N SER A 359 5.95 -4.59 3.57
CA SER A 359 7.03 -3.77 3.02
C SER A 359 6.87 -2.26 3.28
N GLY A 360 5.61 -1.79 3.40
CA GLY A 360 5.31 -0.41 3.79
C GLY A 360 5.68 -0.08 5.24
N ASP A 361 5.72 -1.08 6.12
CA ASP A 361 5.99 -0.94 7.55
C ASP A 361 7.46 -1.22 7.90
N SER A 362 8.20 -1.85 7.00
CA SER A 362 9.63 -2.13 7.18
C SER A 362 10.49 -0.92 6.90
N ALA A 363 11.52 -0.71 7.71
CA ALA A 363 12.63 0.17 7.37
C ALA A 363 13.45 -0.46 6.24
N CYS A 364 13.94 0.35 5.31
CA CYS A 364 14.72 -0.13 4.16
C CYS A 364 15.98 0.68 3.97
N SER A 365 17.09 0.02 3.67
CA SER A 365 18.35 0.66 3.28
C SER A 365 18.60 0.59 1.78
N LEU A 366 19.00 1.70 1.21
CA LEU A 366 19.48 1.84 -0.16
C LEU A 366 20.84 2.59 -0.14
N PRO A 367 21.96 1.96 -0.59
CA PRO A 367 22.09 0.59 -1.06
C PRO A 367 21.92 -0.47 0.04
N PRO A 368 21.85 -1.77 -0.33
CA PRO A 368 21.90 -2.87 0.63
C PRO A 368 23.14 -2.82 1.53
N ILE A 369 22.98 -3.21 2.80
CA ILE A 369 24.07 -3.13 3.80
C ILE A 369 24.73 -4.49 4.10
N SER A 370 24.02 -5.59 3.90
CA SER A 370 24.52 -6.93 4.25
C SER A 370 24.36 -7.97 3.12
N ILE A 371 23.76 -7.59 1.99
CA ILE A 371 23.62 -8.49 0.84
C ILE A 371 24.96 -8.63 0.13
N LYS A 372 25.39 -9.88 -0.09
CA LYS A 372 26.64 -10.17 -0.79
C LYS A 372 26.61 -9.61 -2.23
N PRO A 373 27.72 -9.05 -2.76
CA PRO A 373 27.73 -8.41 -4.08
C PRO A 373 27.26 -9.30 -5.24
N PHE A 374 27.52 -10.61 -5.20
CA PHE A 374 27.08 -11.52 -6.25
C PHE A 374 25.54 -11.70 -6.24
N LEU A 375 24.91 -11.66 -5.05
CA LEU A 375 23.44 -11.70 -4.93
C LEU A 375 22.80 -10.41 -5.43
N VAL A 376 23.40 -9.26 -5.17
CA VAL A 376 22.95 -7.96 -5.72
C VAL A 376 22.94 -8.02 -7.25
N LYS A 377 24.02 -8.51 -7.86
CA LYS A 377 24.11 -8.68 -9.31
C LYS A 377 23.09 -9.68 -9.86
N GLU A 378 22.86 -10.77 -9.15
CA GLU A 378 21.84 -11.76 -9.55
C GLU A 378 20.42 -11.20 -9.44
N ILE A 379 20.09 -10.42 -8.40
CA ILE A 379 18.82 -9.71 -8.28
C ILE A 379 18.61 -8.75 -9.47
N GLU A 380 19.65 -7.99 -9.85
CA GLU A 380 19.59 -7.13 -11.04
C GLU A 380 19.28 -7.94 -12.31
N ASN A 381 19.94 -9.08 -12.50
CA ASN A 381 19.74 -9.94 -13.65
C ASN A 381 18.32 -10.52 -13.68
N GLN A 382 17.82 -11.01 -12.55
CA GLN A 382 16.46 -11.54 -12.43
C GLN A 382 15.42 -10.45 -12.68
N THR A 383 15.63 -9.24 -12.17
CA THR A 383 14.79 -8.07 -12.40
C THR A 383 14.70 -7.75 -13.90
N LYS A 384 15.85 -7.71 -14.61
CA LYS A 384 15.88 -7.46 -16.05
C LYS A 384 15.17 -8.56 -16.84
N LYS A 385 15.39 -9.83 -16.51
CA LYS A 385 14.71 -10.97 -17.14
C LYS A 385 13.19 -10.88 -16.98
N LEU A 386 12.70 -10.56 -15.79
CA LEU A 386 11.27 -10.42 -15.50
C LEU A 386 10.64 -9.24 -16.23
N ALA A 387 11.29 -8.06 -16.24
CA ALA A 387 10.81 -6.89 -16.93
C ALA A 387 10.62 -7.12 -18.43
N LEU A 388 11.59 -7.78 -19.07
CA LEU A 388 11.53 -8.11 -20.50
C LEU A 388 10.48 -9.18 -20.79
N ALA A 389 10.38 -10.23 -19.98
CA ALA A 389 9.41 -11.31 -20.16
C ALA A 389 7.96 -10.81 -20.00
N LEU A 390 7.73 -9.89 -19.07
CA LEU A 390 6.45 -9.21 -18.85
C LEU A 390 6.23 -8.02 -19.81
N LYS A 391 7.16 -7.73 -20.72
CA LYS A 391 7.09 -6.60 -21.66
C LYS A 391 6.74 -5.29 -20.96
N VAL A 392 7.37 -5.05 -19.82
CA VAL A 392 7.08 -3.87 -18.98
C VAL A 392 7.42 -2.59 -19.73
N LYS A 393 6.52 -1.62 -19.68
CA LYS A 393 6.74 -0.23 -20.09
C LYS A 393 6.36 0.70 -18.95
N GLY A 394 7.30 1.49 -18.47
CA GLY A 394 7.16 2.27 -17.23
C GLY A 394 7.73 1.53 -16.04
N PHE A 395 7.09 1.63 -14.89
CA PHE A 395 7.57 1.02 -13.64
C PHE A 395 7.27 -0.46 -13.50
N MET A 396 8.17 -1.11 -12.78
CA MET A 396 7.96 -2.45 -12.20
C MET A 396 8.59 -2.48 -10.80
N ASN A 397 7.86 -3.02 -9.85
CA ASN A 397 8.37 -3.36 -8.52
C ASN A 397 8.42 -4.88 -8.37
N ILE A 398 9.48 -5.39 -7.78
CA ILE A 398 9.64 -6.81 -7.44
C ILE A 398 10.01 -6.94 -5.98
N GLN A 399 9.36 -7.87 -5.29
CA GLN A 399 9.74 -8.29 -3.95
C GLN A 399 10.45 -9.64 -4.02
N PHE A 400 11.63 -9.68 -3.42
CA PHE A 400 12.44 -10.90 -3.28
C PHE A 400 12.61 -11.26 -1.80
N ALA A 401 12.80 -12.55 -1.55
CA ALA A 401 13.32 -13.05 -0.27
C ALA A 401 14.64 -13.77 -0.51
N ILE A 402 15.62 -13.55 0.36
CA ILE A 402 16.93 -14.21 0.33
C ILE A 402 17.04 -15.11 1.55
N LYS A 403 17.28 -16.40 1.34
CA LYS A 403 17.58 -17.36 2.41
C LYS A 403 18.74 -18.27 2.02
N LYS A 404 19.79 -18.31 2.83
CA LYS A 404 20.97 -19.16 2.57
C LYS A 404 21.55 -18.98 1.15
N ASP A 405 21.69 -17.71 0.74
CA ASP A 405 22.17 -17.33 -0.62
C ASP A 405 21.25 -17.74 -1.78
N GLU A 406 20.05 -18.20 -1.51
CA GLU A 406 19.02 -18.47 -2.52
C GLU A 406 18.04 -17.31 -2.59
N ILE A 407 17.73 -16.89 -3.83
CA ILE A 407 16.80 -15.79 -4.13
C ILE A 407 15.45 -16.38 -4.54
N TYR A 408 14.38 -15.92 -3.88
CA TYR A 408 13.00 -16.30 -4.17
C TYR A 408 12.21 -15.06 -4.60
N VAL A 409 11.48 -15.16 -5.70
CA VAL A 409 10.53 -14.13 -6.12
C VAL A 409 9.26 -14.27 -5.27
N ILE A 410 8.88 -13.21 -4.55
CA ILE A 410 7.64 -13.17 -3.77
C ILE A 410 6.49 -12.68 -4.65
N GLU A 411 6.64 -11.49 -5.25
CA GLU A 411 5.66 -10.91 -6.15
C GLU A 411 6.28 -9.92 -7.13
N VAL A 412 5.58 -9.69 -8.24
CA VAL A 412 5.93 -8.69 -9.25
C VAL A 412 4.72 -7.78 -9.50
N ASN A 413 4.96 -6.50 -9.42
CA ASN A 413 3.96 -5.48 -9.65
C ASN A 413 4.39 -4.62 -10.86
N PRO A 414 3.82 -4.81 -12.08
CA PRO A 414 4.18 -4.00 -13.26
C PRO A 414 3.50 -2.61 -13.19
N ARG A 415 3.80 -1.86 -12.16
CA ARG A 415 3.26 -0.54 -11.82
C ARG A 415 4.20 0.21 -10.89
N ALA A 416 3.92 1.49 -10.62
CA ALA A 416 4.60 2.24 -9.57
C ALA A 416 4.42 1.54 -8.21
N SER A 417 5.43 1.65 -7.38
CA SER A 417 5.47 1.17 -6.00
C SER A 417 5.41 2.34 -5.02
N ARG A 418 5.25 2.02 -3.75
CA ARG A 418 5.34 3.00 -2.67
C ARG A 418 6.76 3.53 -2.48
N THR A 419 7.76 2.75 -2.83
CA THR A 419 9.17 3.11 -2.69
C THR A 419 9.70 4.03 -3.78
N VAL A 420 8.94 4.28 -4.86
CA VAL A 420 9.37 5.17 -5.96
C VAL A 420 9.78 6.57 -5.49
N PRO A 421 9.02 7.29 -4.63
CA PRO A 421 9.46 8.60 -4.14
C PRO A 421 10.76 8.53 -3.34
N PHE A 422 10.90 7.53 -2.49
CA PHE A 422 12.11 7.28 -1.72
C PHE A 422 13.32 7.04 -2.64
N VAL A 423 13.22 6.10 -3.58
CA VAL A 423 14.30 5.80 -4.53
C VAL A 423 14.64 7.01 -5.39
N SER A 424 13.63 7.76 -5.87
CA SER A 424 13.84 8.99 -6.65
C SER A 424 14.69 10.00 -5.90
N LYS A 425 14.35 10.27 -4.63
CA LYS A 425 15.07 11.22 -3.77
C LYS A 425 16.47 10.69 -3.43
N ALA A 426 16.57 9.42 -3.03
CA ALA A 426 17.82 8.77 -2.67
C ALA A 426 18.84 8.78 -3.82
N LYS A 427 18.40 8.56 -5.06
CA LYS A 427 19.25 8.54 -6.26
C LYS A 427 19.44 9.92 -6.91
N GLY A 428 18.63 10.92 -6.53
CA GLY A 428 18.59 12.22 -7.18
C GLY A 428 18.10 12.15 -8.63
N LEU A 429 17.23 11.19 -8.96
CA LEU A 429 16.68 10.95 -10.28
C LEU A 429 15.16 11.09 -10.27
N PRO A 430 14.55 11.86 -11.19
CA PRO A 430 13.09 12.04 -11.23
C PRO A 430 12.39 10.84 -11.89
N LEU A 431 12.41 9.68 -11.23
CA LEU A 431 12.02 8.39 -11.80
C LEU A 431 10.57 8.39 -12.32
N ALA A 432 9.63 9.01 -11.61
CA ALA A 432 8.23 9.08 -12.05
C ALA A 432 8.06 9.92 -13.35
N LYS A 433 8.82 11.02 -13.47
CA LYS A 433 8.88 11.82 -14.71
C LYS A 433 9.41 11.01 -15.89
N ILE A 434 10.50 10.27 -15.66
CA ILE A 434 11.12 9.43 -16.69
C ILE A 434 10.17 8.30 -17.11
N ALA A 435 9.58 7.60 -16.15
CA ALA A 435 8.65 6.51 -16.45
C ALA A 435 7.43 6.99 -17.25
N SER A 436 6.85 8.16 -16.93
CA SER A 436 5.72 8.72 -17.69
C SER A 436 6.09 9.04 -19.14
N ARG A 437 7.28 9.58 -19.38
CA ARG A 437 7.80 9.85 -20.74
C ARG A 437 8.05 8.56 -21.52
N VAL A 438 8.59 7.55 -20.87
CA VAL A 438 8.76 6.20 -21.44
C VAL A 438 7.41 5.59 -21.82
N MET A 439 6.41 5.73 -20.97
CA MET A 439 5.03 5.27 -21.26
C MET A 439 4.43 6.03 -22.45
N ALA A 440 4.75 7.30 -22.61
CA ALA A 440 4.35 8.12 -23.77
C ALA A 440 5.16 7.82 -25.03
N GLY A 441 6.12 6.89 -25.01
CA GLY A 441 6.84 6.38 -26.18
C GLY A 441 8.31 6.80 -26.31
N GLU A 442 8.86 7.53 -25.35
CA GLU A 442 10.29 7.88 -25.37
C GLU A 442 11.15 6.66 -24.98
N LYS A 443 12.32 6.55 -25.62
CA LYS A 443 13.27 5.47 -25.30
C LYS A 443 14.00 5.76 -24.00
N LEU A 444 14.19 4.73 -23.17
CA LEU A 444 14.85 4.86 -21.86
C LEU A 444 16.27 5.40 -21.96
N LEU A 445 17.02 5.01 -22.99
CA LEU A 445 18.41 5.47 -23.24
C LEU A 445 18.54 6.99 -23.42
N LYS A 446 17.47 7.69 -23.82
CA LYS A 446 17.45 9.16 -23.98
C LYS A 446 17.76 9.89 -22.67
N PHE A 447 17.43 9.29 -21.53
CA PHE A 447 17.53 9.96 -20.23
C PHE A 447 18.91 9.89 -19.59
N ASN A 448 19.86 9.11 -20.13
CA ASN A 448 21.23 8.99 -19.65
C ASN A 448 21.32 8.92 -18.11
N LEU A 449 20.69 7.88 -17.53
CA LEU A 449 20.44 7.75 -16.09
C LEU A 449 21.76 7.57 -15.32
N LYS A 450 22.27 8.64 -14.71
CA LYS A 450 23.44 8.64 -13.85
C LYS A 450 23.04 8.97 -12.42
N GLU A 451 23.39 8.09 -11.49
CA GLU A 451 23.16 8.32 -10.06
C GLU A 451 23.97 9.51 -9.55
N LYS A 452 23.31 10.45 -8.86
CA LYS A 452 23.93 11.66 -8.30
C LYS A 452 24.47 11.46 -6.88
N SER A 453 24.00 10.45 -6.17
CA SER A 453 24.25 10.19 -4.74
C SER A 453 25.16 9.00 -4.47
N LYS A 454 26.10 8.72 -5.37
CA LYS A 454 27.03 7.60 -5.23
C LYS A 454 27.81 7.66 -3.90
N GLY A 455 27.83 6.55 -3.17
CA GLY A 455 28.52 6.46 -1.87
C GLY A 455 27.71 6.97 -0.67
N MET A 456 26.42 7.29 -0.86
CA MET A 456 25.51 7.66 0.21
C MET A 456 24.58 6.49 0.57
N TYR A 457 24.15 6.46 1.83
CA TYR A 457 23.07 5.59 2.32
C TYR A 457 21.82 6.41 2.51
N ALA A 458 20.70 5.90 2.02
CA ALA A 458 19.37 6.37 2.34
C ALA A 458 18.64 5.29 3.14
N VAL A 459 18.01 5.67 4.22
CA VAL A 459 17.17 4.77 5.02
C VAL A 459 15.75 5.31 5.03
N LYS A 460 14.81 4.49 4.53
CA LYS A 460 13.38 4.72 4.66
C LYS A 460 12.93 4.21 6.03
N GLU A 461 12.14 4.99 6.75
CA GLU A 461 11.48 4.61 7.99
C GLU A 461 9.99 4.85 7.91
N ALA A 462 9.18 3.92 8.42
CA ALA A 462 7.73 4.04 8.42
C ALA A 462 7.23 4.96 9.53
N VAL A 463 6.18 5.71 9.26
CA VAL A 463 5.50 6.54 10.26
C VAL A 463 4.20 5.86 10.67
N PHE A 464 4.03 5.64 11.98
CA PHE A 464 2.89 4.92 12.55
C PHE A 464 1.96 5.85 13.33
N PRO A 465 0.63 5.77 13.14
CA PRO A 465 -0.35 6.57 13.87
C PRO A 465 -0.73 5.99 15.24
N PHE A 466 0.15 5.20 15.87
CA PHE A 466 -0.15 4.48 17.12
C PHE A 466 -0.61 5.40 18.24
N ASN A 467 -0.13 6.65 18.28
CA ASN A 467 -0.58 7.65 19.27
C ASN A 467 -2.08 8.00 19.14
N LYS A 468 -2.66 7.86 17.95
CA LYS A 468 -4.08 8.08 17.68
C LYS A 468 -4.94 6.84 17.95
N PHE A 469 -4.31 5.66 18.06
CA PHE A 469 -4.97 4.37 18.26
C PHE A 469 -4.37 3.63 19.47
N PRO A 470 -4.64 4.06 20.71
CA PRO A 470 -3.97 3.55 21.91
C PRO A 470 -4.22 2.06 22.19
N ASN A 471 -5.24 1.47 21.57
CA ASN A 471 -5.54 0.03 21.69
C ASN A 471 -4.86 -0.83 20.61
N SER A 472 -4.15 -0.24 19.66
CA SER A 472 -3.41 -0.98 18.63
C SER A 472 -2.17 -1.62 19.22
N ASP A 473 -1.84 -2.83 18.76
CA ASP A 473 -0.57 -3.47 19.07
C ASP A 473 0.54 -2.92 18.16
N LEU A 474 1.71 -2.66 18.76
CA LEU A 474 2.92 -2.23 18.05
C LEU A 474 3.57 -3.36 17.24
N LEU A 475 3.19 -4.60 17.46
CA LEU A 475 3.77 -5.73 16.74
C LEU A 475 3.42 -5.62 15.26
N LEU A 476 4.43 -5.52 14.43
CA LEU A 476 4.29 -5.48 12.97
C LEU A 476 4.09 -6.89 12.42
N GLY A 477 3.44 -6.97 11.29
CA GLY A 477 3.12 -8.23 10.62
C GLY A 477 2.80 -8.01 9.14
N PRO A 478 2.14 -8.96 8.49
CA PRO A 478 1.82 -8.87 7.07
C PRO A 478 0.79 -7.79 6.73
N GLU A 479 -0.03 -7.37 7.70
CA GLU A 479 -1.01 -6.30 7.52
C GLU A 479 -0.37 -4.94 7.79
N MET A 480 -0.50 -4.01 6.84
CA MET A 480 0.09 -2.69 6.90
C MET A 480 -0.59 -1.79 7.95
N LYS A 481 0.21 -1.11 8.76
CA LYS A 481 -0.20 -0.17 9.82
C LYS A 481 0.30 1.26 9.63
N SER A 482 1.32 1.47 8.81
CA SER A 482 1.91 2.79 8.56
C SER A 482 0.99 3.70 7.76
N THR A 483 1.15 5.01 7.94
CA THR A 483 0.40 6.07 7.24
C THR A 483 1.27 6.94 6.35
N GLY A 484 2.58 6.79 6.42
CA GLY A 484 3.55 7.53 5.63
C GLY A 484 4.96 7.02 5.89
N GLU A 485 5.94 7.68 5.28
CA GLU A 485 7.34 7.34 5.41
C GLU A 485 8.22 8.59 5.46
N VAL A 486 9.39 8.45 6.09
CA VAL A 486 10.44 9.46 6.15
C VAL A 486 11.76 8.87 5.68
N MET A 487 12.75 9.74 5.41
CA MET A 487 14.06 9.33 4.92
C MET A 487 15.17 9.96 5.74
N GLY A 488 16.13 9.13 6.18
CA GLY A 488 17.46 9.55 6.63
C GLY A 488 18.47 9.37 5.52
N PHE A 489 19.43 10.28 5.39
CA PHE A 489 20.42 10.31 4.31
C PHE A 489 21.80 10.71 4.83
N ASP A 490 22.81 9.87 4.63
CA ASP A 490 24.19 10.12 5.09
C ASP A 490 25.21 9.22 4.35
N LYS A 491 26.50 9.55 4.45
CA LYS A 491 27.61 8.69 4.00
C LYS A 491 27.81 7.44 4.86
N ASN A 492 27.26 7.44 6.06
CA ASN A 492 27.35 6.34 7.03
C ASN A 492 25.95 5.77 7.29
N PHE A 493 25.79 4.46 7.16
CA PHE A 493 24.50 3.78 7.38
C PHE A 493 23.90 4.09 8.76
N GLY A 494 24.69 3.94 9.85
CA GLY A 494 24.19 4.18 11.19
C GLY A 494 23.69 5.61 11.40
N MET A 495 24.34 6.61 10.76
CA MET A 495 23.89 7.99 10.80
C MET A 495 22.62 8.20 9.95
N ALA A 496 22.53 7.59 8.75
CA ALA A 496 21.33 7.61 7.94
C ALA A 496 20.13 7.00 8.69
N PHE A 497 20.34 5.87 9.37
CA PHE A 497 19.31 5.24 10.21
C PHE A 497 18.93 6.13 11.40
N ALA A 498 19.91 6.76 12.08
CA ALA A 498 19.61 7.70 13.18
C ALA A 498 18.76 8.88 12.70
N LYS A 499 19.08 9.46 11.54
CA LYS A 499 18.30 10.55 10.93
C LYS A 499 16.88 10.10 10.58
N SER A 500 16.68 8.87 10.06
CA SER A 500 15.34 8.35 9.77
C SER A 500 14.52 8.14 11.04
N GLN A 501 15.14 7.65 12.13
CA GLN A 501 14.47 7.49 13.42
C GLN A 501 14.04 8.85 14.00
N ILE A 502 14.90 9.87 13.93
CA ILE A 502 14.57 11.24 14.38
C ILE A 502 13.40 11.79 13.55
N ALA A 503 13.43 11.63 12.23
CA ALA A 503 12.36 12.08 11.33
C ALA A 503 11.02 11.36 11.59
N ALA A 504 11.06 10.10 12.04
CA ALA A 504 9.90 9.33 12.49
C ALA A 504 9.46 9.66 13.94
N ALA A 505 10.05 10.69 14.57
CA ALA A 505 9.83 11.07 15.97
C ALA A 505 10.18 9.97 16.99
N ASN A 506 11.17 9.14 16.66
CA ASN A 506 11.68 8.03 17.47
C ASN A 506 13.18 8.21 17.76
N SER A 507 13.55 9.25 18.51
CA SER A 507 14.95 9.58 18.79
C SER A 507 15.63 8.51 19.65
N LEU A 508 16.78 8.00 19.18
CA LEU A 508 17.56 6.98 19.88
C LEU A 508 18.38 7.57 21.03
N PRO A 509 18.44 6.87 22.19
CA PRO A 509 19.20 7.33 23.35
C PRO A 509 20.71 7.09 23.16
N LYS A 510 21.54 7.99 23.69
CA LYS A 510 23.02 7.83 23.65
C LYS A 510 23.57 7.00 24.81
N ASN A 511 22.84 6.85 25.90
CA ASN A 511 23.16 6.05 27.10
C ASN A 511 21.88 5.79 27.90
N GLY A 512 21.99 5.15 29.04
CA GLY A 512 20.87 4.91 29.96
C GLY A 512 20.71 3.43 30.34
N LEU A 513 19.51 3.07 30.77
CA LEU A 513 19.15 1.69 31.11
C LEU A 513 18.44 1.04 29.94
N ALA A 514 19.05 0.01 29.35
CA ALA A 514 18.41 -0.82 28.32
C ALA A 514 17.70 -1.99 28.96
N PHE A 515 16.45 -2.25 28.55
CA PHE A 515 15.71 -3.45 28.94
C PHE A 515 15.69 -4.45 27.79
N ILE A 516 16.07 -5.70 28.08
CA ILE A 516 16.24 -6.78 27.11
C ILE A 516 15.35 -7.96 27.49
N SER A 517 14.50 -8.44 26.59
CA SER A 517 13.69 -9.64 26.76
C SER A 517 13.70 -10.46 25.47
N LEU A 518 14.44 -11.57 25.47
CA LEU A 518 14.68 -12.37 24.27
C LEU A 518 13.97 -13.74 24.34
N LYS A 519 13.47 -14.19 23.18
CA LYS A 519 13.10 -15.61 23.02
C LYS A 519 14.37 -16.49 23.04
N ASN A 520 14.21 -17.76 23.38
CA ASN A 520 15.37 -18.65 23.58
C ASN A 520 16.29 -18.74 22.35
N SER A 521 15.71 -18.77 21.14
CA SER A 521 16.47 -18.83 19.89
C SER A 521 17.34 -17.59 19.61
N HIS A 522 17.08 -16.44 20.25
CA HIS A 522 17.83 -15.20 20.04
C HIS A 522 18.82 -14.88 21.18
N LYS A 523 18.94 -15.76 22.18
CA LYS A 523 19.81 -15.50 23.33
C LYS A 523 21.29 -15.45 22.96
N ASP A 524 21.74 -16.34 22.08
CA ASP A 524 23.14 -16.38 21.65
C ASP A 524 23.55 -15.10 20.92
N GLU A 525 22.73 -14.66 19.95
CA GLU A 525 22.91 -13.40 19.23
C GLU A 525 22.81 -12.19 20.19
N GLY A 526 21.91 -12.28 21.16
CA GLY A 526 21.71 -11.26 22.19
C GLY A 526 22.92 -11.01 23.09
N ILE A 527 23.87 -11.94 23.21
CA ILE A 527 25.12 -11.72 23.93
C ILE A 527 26.02 -10.71 23.25
N GLY A 528 26.12 -10.77 21.92
CA GLY A 528 26.84 -9.75 21.12
C GLY A 528 26.22 -8.36 21.33
N LEU A 529 24.90 -8.28 21.19
CA LEU A 529 24.12 -7.05 21.41
C LEU A 529 24.34 -6.48 22.82
N ALA A 530 24.30 -7.30 23.86
CA ALA A 530 24.52 -6.90 25.26
C ALA A 530 25.93 -6.35 25.49
N LYS A 531 26.96 -7.01 24.93
CA LYS A 531 28.35 -6.53 24.99
C LYS A 531 28.51 -5.15 24.35
N ASP A 532 27.91 -4.94 23.19
CA ASP A 532 28.01 -3.67 22.45
C ASP A 532 27.23 -2.55 23.16
N LEU A 533 26.07 -2.83 23.77
CA LEU A 533 25.38 -1.86 24.62
C LEU A 533 26.23 -1.41 25.81
N ILE A 534 26.95 -2.35 26.47
CA ILE A 534 27.84 -2.00 27.58
C ILE A 534 29.00 -1.09 27.09
N LYS A 535 29.61 -1.41 25.95
CA LYS A 535 30.65 -0.55 25.32
C LYS A 535 30.12 0.85 25.00
N LEU A 536 28.83 0.95 24.72
CA LEU A 536 28.12 2.21 24.50
C LEU A 536 27.61 2.86 25.77
N ASN A 537 28.12 2.48 26.96
CA ASN A 537 27.77 3.02 28.28
C ASN A 537 26.29 2.85 28.67
N PHE A 538 25.63 1.78 28.20
CA PHE A 538 24.32 1.40 28.72
C PHE A 538 24.46 0.48 29.93
N LYS A 539 23.60 0.64 30.92
CA LYS A 539 23.35 -0.34 31.96
C LYS A 539 22.32 -1.33 31.45
N LEU A 540 22.46 -2.61 31.79
CA LEU A 540 21.56 -3.65 31.31
C LEU A 540 20.54 -4.05 32.37
N SER A 541 19.30 -4.23 31.94
CA SER A 541 18.25 -4.91 32.67
C SER A 541 17.52 -5.88 31.75
N ALA A 542 16.98 -6.95 32.31
CA ALA A 542 16.34 -7.99 31.51
C ALA A 542 15.31 -8.78 32.33
N THR A 543 14.42 -9.50 31.64
CA THR A 543 13.61 -10.56 32.28
C THR A 543 14.50 -11.65 32.83
N LYS A 544 14.03 -12.37 33.91
CA LYS A 544 14.82 -13.36 34.66
C LYS A 544 15.65 -14.27 33.75
N GLY A 545 15.05 -15.02 32.86
CA GLY A 545 15.79 -15.98 32.00
C GLY A 545 16.76 -15.35 30.99
N THR A 546 16.51 -14.11 30.56
CA THR A 546 17.47 -13.36 29.73
C THR A 546 18.61 -12.79 30.58
N ALA A 547 18.31 -12.29 31.78
CA ALA A 547 19.32 -11.75 32.70
C ALA A 547 20.28 -12.82 33.18
N GLU A 548 19.78 -13.99 33.54
CA GLU A 548 20.58 -15.16 33.97
C GLU A 548 21.53 -15.58 32.84
N TYR A 549 21.02 -15.59 31.57
CA TYR A 549 21.83 -15.93 30.40
C TYR A 549 22.94 -14.90 30.15
N ILE A 550 22.65 -13.61 30.26
CA ILE A 550 23.63 -12.52 30.14
C ILE A 550 24.68 -12.60 31.25
N ARG A 551 24.26 -12.88 32.51
CA ARG A 551 25.17 -13.01 33.66
C ARG A 551 26.10 -14.21 33.51
N LYS A 552 25.61 -15.34 33.00
CA LYS A 552 26.43 -16.54 32.72
C LYS A 552 27.59 -16.24 31.76
N HIS A 553 27.46 -15.20 30.91
CA HIS A 553 28.52 -14.74 30.01
C HIS A 553 29.35 -13.57 30.59
N GLY A 554 29.37 -13.40 31.93
CA GLY A 554 30.25 -12.47 32.64
C GLY A 554 29.77 -11.00 32.65
N MET A 555 28.55 -10.70 32.24
CA MET A 555 28.03 -9.33 32.18
C MET A 555 27.08 -8.99 33.31
N LYS A 556 27.18 -7.77 33.88
CA LYS A 556 26.23 -7.28 34.88
C LYS A 556 24.87 -6.97 34.25
N CYS A 557 23.79 -7.56 34.78
CA CYS A 557 22.43 -7.31 34.28
C CYS A 557 21.44 -7.33 35.45
N LYS A 558 20.60 -6.29 35.59
CA LYS A 558 19.54 -6.21 36.60
C LYS A 558 18.33 -7.04 36.16
N ILE A 559 17.76 -7.83 37.07
CA ILE A 559 16.50 -8.51 36.81
C ILE A 559 15.34 -7.55 37.01
N ILE A 560 14.41 -7.53 36.05
CA ILE A 560 13.12 -6.82 36.16
C ILE A 560 12.02 -7.86 35.89
N ASN A 561 10.99 -7.88 36.73
CA ASN A 561 9.88 -8.82 36.62
C ASN A 561 9.05 -8.54 35.35
N LYS A 562 8.46 -9.62 34.84
CA LYS A 562 7.34 -9.50 33.88
C LYS A 562 6.10 -9.05 34.63
N VAL A 563 5.08 -8.56 33.90
CA VAL A 563 3.81 -8.14 34.50
C VAL A 563 3.16 -9.27 35.27
N SER A 564 3.17 -10.48 34.74
CA SER A 564 2.64 -11.70 35.35
C SER A 564 3.45 -12.22 36.55
N SER A 565 4.65 -11.68 36.81
CA SER A 565 5.57 -12.17 37.84
C SER A 565 5.59 -11.32 39.11
N GLY A 566 4.73 -10.31 39.21
CA GLY A 566 4.58 -9.43 40.39
C GLY A 566 5.32 -8.11 40.30
N THR A 567 5.04 -7.22 41.24
CA THR A 567 5.57 -5.84 41.32
C THR A 567 6.85 -5.77 42.15
N PRO A 568 7.80 -4.84 41.82
CA PRO A 568 7.77 -3.96 40.65
C PRO A 568 8.08 -4.71 39.36
N HIS A 569 7.29 -4.45 38.32
CA HIS A 569 7.47 -5.08 37.02
C HIS A 569 7.89 -4.04 35.95
N ILE A 570 8.10 -4.48 34.72
CA ILE A 570 8.65 -3.64 33.66
C ILE A 570 7.80 -2.41 33.34
N VAL A 571 6.47 -2.49 33.47
CA VAL A 571 5.58 -1.33 33.23
C VAL A 571 5.82 -0.26 34.29
N ASP A 572 5.97 -0.63 35.58
CA ASP A 572 6.27 0.33 36.65
C ASP A 572 7.60 1.05 36.41
N VAL A 573 8.60 0.32 35.93
CA VAL A 573 9.93 0.87 35.63
C VAL A 573 9.89 1.80 34.41
N LEU A 574 9.07 1.50 33.38
CA LEU A 574 8.82 2.37 32.23
C LEU A 574 8.10 3.66 32.67
N ASP A 575 7.03 3.54 33.46
CA ASP A 575 6.27 4.68 33.95
C ASP A 575 7.13 5.60 34.87
N SER A 576 8.16 5.07 35.52
CA SER A 576 9.16 5.86 36.25
C SER A 576 10.21 6.53 35.35
N LYS A 577 10.12 6.41 34.01
CA LYS A 577 11.02 6.99 32.99
C LYS A 577 12.50 6.59 33.14
N LYS A 578 12.78 5.42 33.75
CA LYS A 578 14.14 4.93 33.98
C LYS A 578 14.71 4.14 32.80
N ILE A 579 13.85 3.63 31.90
CA ILE A 579 14.27 2.84 30.72
C ILE A 579 14.49 3.81 29.54
N ALA A 580 15.65 3.69 28.89
CA ALA A 580 16.01 4.47 27.73
C ALA A 580 15.79 3.73 26.40
N LEU A 581 15.89 2.39 26.41
CA LEU A 581 15.75 1.55 25.21
C LEU A 581 15.11 0.20 25.61
N VAL A 582 14.17 -0.27 24.81
CA VAL A 582 13.55 -1.59 24.99
C VAL A 582 13.84 -2.47 23.77
N ILE A 583 14.37 -3.67 24.04
CA ILE A 583 14.58 -4.70 23.02
C ILE A 583 13.79 -5.94 23.49
N ASN A 584 12.72 -6.26 22.76
CA ASN A 584 11.85 -7.36 23.11
C ASN A 584 11.51 -8.20 21.87
N THR A 585 12.24 -9.28 21.68
CA THR A 585 11.97 -10.27 20.61
C THR A 585 11.06 -11.41 21.12
N GLY A 586 10.60 -11.33 22.36
CA GLY A 586 9.77 -12.33 22.98
C GLY A 586 8.29 -12.17 22.64
N GLY A 587 7.73 -13.20 22.07
CA GLY A 587 6.31 -13.52 22.06
C GLY A 587 6.20 -15.00 22.42
N GLY A 588 5.29 -15.42 23.26
CA GLY A 588 5.11 -16.82 23.60
C GLY A 588 3.73 -17.28 23.19
N ASN A 589 3.55 -18.59 23.03
CA ASN A 589 2.28 -19.19 22.62
C ASN A 589 1.26 -19.30 23.77
N SER A 590 1.62 -18.91 24.99
CA SER A 590 0.69 -18.90 26.12
C SER A 590 0.06 -17.52 26.29
N GLU A 591 -1.22 -17.49 26.65
CA GLU A 591 -2.01 -16.27 26.85
C GLU A 591 -1.32 -15.27 27.82
N HIS A 592 -0.75 -15.73 28.91
CA HIS A 592 0.01 -14.91 29.86
C HIS A 592 1.22 -14.22 29.22
N ARG A 593 1.96 -14.91 28.33
CA ARG A 593 3.13 -14.33 27.66
C ARG A 593 2.74 -13.31 26.61
N ILE A 594 1.62 -13.53 25.93
CA ILE A 594 1.05 -12.58 24.96
C ILE A 594 0.63 -11.31 25.70
N ASN A 595 -0.09 -11.44 26.82
CA ASN A 595 -0.56 -10.31 27.62
C ASN A 595 0.60 -9.51 28.23
N ASP A 596 1.64 -10.15 28.75
CA ASP A 596 2.87 -9.50 29.23
C ASP A 596 3.54 -8.68 28.12
N ALA A 597 3.64 -9.23 26.91
CA ALA A 597 4.25 -8.56 25.78
C ALA A 597 3.40 -7.36 25.29
N ILE A 598 2.08 -7.49 25.27
CA ILE A 598 1.16 -6.38 24.93
C ILE A 598 1.27 -5.26 25.96
N ALA A 599 1.26 -5.59 27.25
CA ALA A 599 1.39 -4.61 28.34
C ALA A 599 2.72 -3.83 28.23
N LEU A 600 3.84 -4.54 28.01
CA LEU A 600 5.14 -3.95 27.80
C LEU A 600 5.13 -2.97 26.61
N ARG A 601 4.63 -3.38 25.45
CA ARG A 601 4.58 -2.57 24.25
C ARG A 601 3.74 -1.30 24.43
N ARG A 602 2.56 -1.41 25.07
CA ARG A 602 1.70 -0.27 25.39
C ARG A 602 2.37 0.72 26.33
N ALA A 603 3.04 0.23 27.38
CA ALA A 603 3.78 1.09 28.31
C ALA A 603 4.96 1.79 27.61
N THR A 604 5.65 1.10 26.72
CA THR A 604 6.76 1.66 25.93
C THR A 604 6.28 2.80 25.03
N LEU A 605 5.17 2.60 24.32
CA LEU A 605 4.54 3.64 23.49
C LEU A 605 4.09 4.86 24.32
N LYS A 606 3.37 4.61 25.42
CA LYS A 606 2.91 5.67 26.34
C LYS A 606 4.05 6.54 26.82
N ASN A 607 5.19 5.93 27.13
CA ASN A 607 6.38 6.60 27.65
C ASN A 607 7.35 7.11 26.54
N LYS A 608 7.00 6.91 25.25
CA LYS A 608 7.81 7.32 24.09
C LYS A 608 9.26 6.77 24.16
N VAL A 609 9.42 5.53 24.60
CA VAL A 609 10.73 4.87 24.67
C VAL A 609 10.98 4.12 23.36
N PRO A 610 12.14 4.27 22.71
CA PRO A 610 12.52 3.51 21.52
C PRO A 610 12.42 2.00 21.76
N TYR A 611 11.86 1.28 20.79
CA TYR A 611 11.47 -0.11 20.94
C TYR A 611 11.86 -0.94 19.71
N CYS A 612 12.58 -2.05 19.94
CA CYS A 612 12.94 -3.02 18.91
C CYS A 612 12.20 -4.33 19.12
N THR A 613 11.51 -4.84 18.10
CA THR A 613 10.76 -6.09 18.12
C THR A 613 11.53 -7.30 17.60
N ASN A 614 12.64 -7.07 16.90
CA ASN A 614 13.51 -8.09 16.31
C ASN A 614 14.99 -7.75 16.50
N MET A 615 15.86 -8.72 16.21
CA MET A 615 17.30 -8.55 16.42
C MET A 615 17.94 -7.64 15.38
N SER A 616 17.46 -7.70 14.12
CA SER A 616 18.01 -6.88 13.03
C SER A 616 17.82 -5.38 13.28
N THR A 617 16.61 -4.97 13.71
CA THR A 617 16.32 -3.59 14.12
C THR A 617 17.15 -3.18 15.33
N ALA A 618 17.32 -4.08 16.31
CA ALA A 618 18.16 -3.81 17.48
C ALA A 618 19.64 -3.57 17.09
N GLN A 619 20.17 -4.31 16.14
CA GLN A 619 21.51 -4.10 15.60
C GLN A 619 21.63 -2.79 14.83
N ALA A 620 20.64 -2.45 13.98
CA ALA A 620 20.60 -1.17 13.27
C ALA A 620 20.56 0.02 14.26
N CYS A 621 19.78 -0.10 15.34
CA CYS A 621 19.76 0.88 16.44
C CYS A 621 21.13 1.03 17.11
N LEU A 622 21.86 -0.07 17.35
CA LEU A 622 23.21 -0.01 17.90
C LEU A 622 24.19 0.71 16.98
N GLU A 623 24.18 0.42 15.70
CA GLU A 623 25.03 1.13 14.71
C GLU A 623 24.70 2.62 14.65
N ALA A 624 23.42 2.98 14.75
CA ALA A 624 22.98 4.36 14.85
C ALA A 624 23.49 5.05 16.12
N ILE A 625 23.31 4.42 17.29
CA ILE A 625 23.80 4.97 18.58
C ILE A 625 25.31 5.14 18.58
N LYS A 626 26.07 4.19 18.02
CA LYS A 626 27.51 4.26 17.83
C LYS A 626 27.88 5.46 16.94
N SER A 627 27.20 5.64 15.83
CA SER A 627 27.41 6.77 14.92
C SER A 627 27.10 8.12 15.58
N LEU A 628 26.01 8.22 16.35
CA LEU A 628 25.61 9.42 17.09
C LEU A 628 26.61 9.82 18.22
N LYS A 629 27.44 8.89 18.70
CA LYS A 629 28.51 9.17 19.68
C LYS A 629 29.79 9.66 19.03
N THR A 630 30.07 9.25 17.80
CA THR A 630 31.32 9.55 17.09
C THR A 630 31.21 10.73 16.15
N LYS A 631 29.99 11.10 15.72
CA LYS A 631 29.73 12.19 14.78
C LYS A 631 28.65 13.12 15.31
N LYS A 632 28.74 14.40 14.98
CA LYS A 632 27.62 15.33 15.19
C LYS A 632 26.56 15.10 14.11
N LEU A 633 25.30 15.35 14.45
CA LEU A 633 24.21 15.49 13.48
C LEU A 633 24.45 16.83 12.75
N ASP A 634 24.56 16.75 11.44
CA ASP A 634 24.61 17.93 10.57
C ASP A 634 23.21 18.44 10.32
#